data_a5a0d4223d5c841399f6d3c74e79b58f
#
_entry.id   a5a0d4223d5c841399f6d3c74e79b58f
#
_cell.length_a   1.000
_cell.length_b   1.000
_cell.length_c   1.000
_cell.angle_alpha   90.00
_cell.angle_beta   90.00
_cell.angle_gamma   90.00
#
_symmetry.space_group_name_H-M   'P 1'
#
loop_
_entity.id
_entity.type
_entity.pdbx_description
1 polymer ?
#
loop_
_entity_poly.entity_id
_entity_poly.type
_entity_poly.pdbx_seq_one_letter_code
_entity_poly.pdbx_strand_id
1 'polypeptide(L)'
;IDTLTNVRKLKDKGVEVFFEEQNIRTLDSTGETVLTIMSSLAQEESRNISENVKWGIHKKFANGEYSVGYSRFLGYKKGENNKLEIDENEAAIVREIYDLFMKGMGTAKIAQQLTAEHQRTPTGINSVWLKESVRAILTNEKYKGDALLQKFCTPDYLTKKSMPNTIYPQYY
;
A
#
# COMPACT_ATOMS: atom_id res chain seq x y z
N ILE A 1 10.33 -14.43 -13.95
CA ILE A 1 11.29 -15.25 -13.17
C ILE A 1 11.05 -16.74 -13.47
N ASP A 2 9.80 -17.16 -13.55
CA ASP A 2 9.50 -18.59 -13.68
C ASP A 2 9.78 -19.18 -15.07
N THR A 3 9.61 -18.41 -16.13
CA THR A 3 9.81 -18.89 -17.52
C THR A 3 11.24 -19.36 -17.75
N LEU A 4 12.24 -18.57 -17.42
CA LEU A 4 13.65 -18.94 -17.63
C LEU A 4 14.05 -20.17 -16.80
N THR A 5 13.58 -20.22 -15.53
CA THR A 5 13.81 -21.36 -14.64
C THR A 5 13.18 -22.65 -15.20
N ASN A 6 11.96 -22.54 -15.74
CA ASN A 6 11.29 -23.69 -16.34
C ASN A 6 11.95 -24.13 -17.64
N VAL A 7 12.38 -23.18 -18.48
CA VAL A 7 13.11 -23.48 -19.72
C VAL A 7 14.43 -24.17 -19.41
N ARG A 8 15.19 -23.74 -18.40
CA ARG A 8 16.42 -24.41 -17.97
C ARG A 8 16.17 -25.84 -17.46
N LYS A 9 15.12 -26.03 -16.66
CA LYS A 9 14.72 -27.39 -16.21
C LYS A 9 14.33 -28.31 -17.36
N LEU A 10 13.70 -27.79 -18.41
CA LEU A 10 13.37 -28.55 -19.61
C LEU A 10 14.64 -28.92 -20.39
N LYS A 11 15.56 -27.95 -20.56
CA LYS A 11 16.87 -28.17 -21.20
C LYS A 11 17.69 -29.24 -20.46
N ASP A 12 17.72 -29.21 -19.11
CA ASP A 12 18.40 -30.21 -18.29
C ASP A 12 17.85 -31.63 -18.50
N LYS A 13 16.58 -31.72 -18.93
CA LYS A 13 15.93 -32.98 -19.30
C LYS A 13 16.04 -33.31 -20.81
N GLY A 14 16.81 -32.55 -21.59
CA GLY A 14 16.96 -32.73 -23.02
C GLY A 14 15.74 -32.32 -23.84
N VAL A 15 14.81 -31.55 -23.25
CA VAL A 15 13.61 -31.07 -23.93
C VAL A 15 13.88 -29.70 -24.54
N GLU A 16 13.76 -29.57 -25.84
CA GLU A 16 13.90 -28.32 -26.57
C GLU A 16 12.63 -27.45 -26.39
N VAL A 17 12.82 -26.16 -26.11
CA VAL A 17 11.78 -25.16 -26.24
C VAL A 17 12.13 -24.24 -27.40
N PHE A 18 11.19 -24.07 -28.30
CA PHE A 18 11.32 -23.19 -29.46
C PHE A 18 10.42 -21.93 -29.25
N PHE A 19 11.05 -20.77 -29.23
CA PHE A 19 10.37 -19.48 -29.19
C PHE A 19 10.14 -19.02 -30.65
N GLU A 20 8.93 -19.18 -31.13
CA GLU A 20 8.57 -18.92 -32.53
C GLU A 20 8.79 -17.46 -32.95
N GLU A 21 8.35 -16.50 -32.11
CA GLU A 21 8.46 -15.07 -32.44
C GLU A 21 9.92 -14.61 -32.57
N GLN A 22 10.82 -15.14 -31.74
CA GLN A 22 12.23 -14.77 -31.70
C GLN A 22 13.11 -15.71 -32.54
N ASN A 23 12.54 -16.79 -33.04
CA ASN A 23 13.25 -17.87 -33.76
C ASN A 23 14.44 -18.43 -32.94
N ILE A 24 14.24 -18.66 -31.63
CA ILE A 24 15.28 -19.11 -30.69
C ILE A 24 15.00 -20.56 -30.26
N ARG A 25 16.03 -21.40 -30.33
CA ARG A 25 16.02 -22.79 -29.84
C ARG A 25 16.88 -22.89 -28.57
N THR A 26 16.35 -23.53 -27.54
CA THR A 26 17.00 -23.55 -26.22
C THR A 26 18.16 -24.53 -26.10
N LEU A 27 18.24 -25.53 -26.97
CA LEU A 27 19.35 -26.49 -27.01
C LEU A 27 20.59 -25.92 -27.67
N ASP A 28 20.47 -24.90 -28.49
CA ASP A 28 21.61 -24.26 -29.13
C ASP A 28 22.35 -23.38 -28.12
N SER A 29 23.69 -23.33 -28.20
CA SER A 29 24.53 -22.48 -27.36
C SER A 29 24.17 -20.98 -27.48
N THR A 30 23.81 -20.56 -28.70
CA THR A 30 23.31 -19.20 -28.96
C THR A 30 21.98 -18.93 -28.28
N GLY A 31 21.07 -19.92 -28.24
CA GLY A 31 19.76 -19.80 -27.63
C GLY A 31 19.84 -19.49 -26.13
N GLU A 32 20.76 -20.13 -25.39
CA GLU A 32 20.93 -19.83 -23.94
C GLU A 32 21.48 -18.43 -23.70
N THR A 33 22.42 -17.98 -24.50
CA THR A 33 22.96 -16.62 -24.41
C THR A 33 21.86 -15.59 -24.65
N VAL A 34 21.06 -15.77 -25.70
CA VAL A 34 19.95 -14.87 -26.02
C VAL A 34 18.90 -14.86 -24.91
N LEU A 35 18.50 -16.02 -24.37
CA LEU A 35 17.57 -16.10 -23.25
C LEU A 35 18.10 -15.40 -22.00
N THR A 36 19.39 -15.52 -21.72
CA THR A 36 20.03 -14.84 -20.59
C THR A 36 20.00 -13.33 -20.78
N ILE A 37 20.31 -12.84 -21.97
CA ILE A 37 20.25 -11.42 -22.31
C ILE A 37 18.80 -10.89 -22.19
N MET A 38 17.83 -11.59 -22.78
CA MET A 38 16.42 -11.18 -22.71
C MET A 38 15.90 -11.14 -21.28
N SER A 39 16.30 -12.11 -20.44
CA SER A 39 15.93 -12.11 -19.03
C SER A 39 16.56 -10.96 -18.26
N SER A 40 17.81 -10.62 -18.56
CA SER A 40 18.49 -9.47 -17.96
C SER A 40 17.82 -8.16 -18.37
N LEU A 41 17.43 -8.02 -19.63
CA LEU A 41 16.68 -6.86 -20.12
C LEU A 41 15.31 -6.74 -19.44
N ALA A 42 14.56 -7.84 -19.33
CA ALA A 42 13.26 -7.83 -18.65
C ALA A 42 13.37 -7.48 -17.15
N GLN A 43 14.44 -7.93 -16.48
CA GLN A 43 14.72 -7.54 -15.10
C GLN A 43 15.05 -6.05 -14.99
N GLU A 44 15.88 -5.53 -15.90
CA GLU A 44 16.26 -4.12 -15.93
C GLU A 44 15.04 -3.24 -16.23
N GLU A 45 14.18 -3.62 -17.15
CA GLU A 45 12.93 -2.91 -17.42
C GLU A 45 12.04 -2.88 -16.20
N SER A 46 11.87 -4.01 -15.50
CA SER A 46 11.09 -4.09 -14.26
C SER A 46 11.68 -3.18 -13.16
N ARG A 47 13.02 -3.11 -13.06
CA ARG A 47 13.71 -2.21 -12.13
C ARG A 47 13.44 -0.75 -12.48
N ASN A 48 13.60 -0.38 -13.73
CA ASN A 48 13.39 0.98 -14.22
C ASN A 48 11.94 1.45 -14.00
N ILE A 49 10.96 0.59 -14.27
CA ILE A 49 9.55 0.89 -13.98
C ILE A 49 9.35 1.15 -12.48
N SER A 50 9.92 0.30 -11.61
CA SER A 50 9.82 0.46 -10.16
C SER A 50 10.45 1.78 -9.69
N GLU A 51 11.62 2.13 -10.20
CA GLU A 51 12.32 3.37 -9.85
C GLU A 51 11.56 4.62 -10.33
N ASN A 52 11.01 4.58 -11.55
CA ASN A 52 10.19 5.67 -12.08
C ASN A 52 8.92 5.88 -11.27
N VAL A 53 8.25 4.81 -10.84
CA VAL A 53 7.07 4.89 -9.98
C VAL A 53 7.44 5.49 -8.61
N LYS A 54 8.54 5.03 -8.00
CA LYS A 54 9.03 5.59 -6.73
C LYS A 54 9.34 7.08 -6.87
N TRP A 55 10.07 7.46 -7.90
CA TRP A 55 10.39 8.86 -8.17
C TRP A 55 9.13 9.72 -8.33
N GLY A 56 8.14 9.25 -9.10
CA GLY A 56 6.87 9.94 -9.27
C GLY A 56 6.10 10.14 -7.96
N ILE A 57 6.09 9.11 -7.08
CA ILE A 57 5.47 9.19 -5.75
C ILE A 57 6.21 10.20 -4.87
N HIS A 58 7.55 10.16 -4.84
CA HIS A 58 8.36 11.11 -4.06
C HIS A 58 8.13 12.53 -4.50
N LYS A 59 8.06 12.78 -5.82
CA LYS A 59 7.77 14.11 -6.37
C LYS A 59 6.40 14.63 -5.94
N LYS A 60 5.36 13.77 -5.96
CA LYS A 60 4.03 14.12 -5.44
C LYS A 60 4.07 14.49 -3.98
N PHE A 61 4.74 13.69 -3.15
CA PHE A 61 4.86 13.96 -1.72
C PHE A 61 5.64 15.27 -1.44
N ALA A 62 6.71 15.51 -2.18
CA ALA A 62 7.47 16.76 -2.07
C ALA A 62 6.63 17.99 -2.44
N ASN A 63 5.65 17.86 -3.34
CA ASN A 63 4.70 18.89 -3.70
C ASN A 63 3.50 19.00 -2.74
N GLY A 64 3.45 18.20 -1.67
CA GLY A 64 2.30 18.13 -0.76
C GLY A 64 1.07 17.42 -1.36
N GLU A 65 1.24 16.74 -2.49
CA GLU A 65 0.17 16.00 -3.12
C GLU A 65 0.08 14.60 -2.50
N TYR A 66 -1.01 14.31 -1.80
CA TYR A 66 -1.25 12.98 -1.25
C TYR A 66 -2.69 12.53 -1.48
N SER A 67 -2.88 11.23 -1.49
CA SER A 67 -4.20 10.63 -1.60
C SER A 67 -4.61 10.02 -0.26
N VAL A 68 -5.80 10.33 0.20
CA VAL A 68 -6.37 9.74 1.42
C VAL A 68 -7.32 8.61 1.02
N GLY A 69 -7.19 7.47 1.70
CA GLY A 69 -8.16 6.39 1.57
C GLY A 69 -9.43 6.70 2.36
N TYR A 70 -10.42 7.29 1.70
CA TYR A 70 -11.66 7.74 2.35
C TYR A 70 -12.47 6.62 2.98
N SER A 71 -12.40 5.39 2.47
CA SER A 71 -13.24 4.27 2.89
C SER A 71 -13.06 3.85 4.35
N ARG A 72 -12.00 4.28 5.01
CA ARG A 72 -11.70 3.98 6.43
C ARG A 72 -11.29 5.20 7.23
N PHE A 73 -11.56 6.39 6.69
CA PHE A 73 -11.23 7.66 7.35
C PHE A 73 -12.51 8.29 7.87
N LEU A 74 -12.98 7.78 9.01
CA LEU A 74 -14.23 8.21 9.64
C LEU A 74 -14.24 9.71 9.86
N GLY A 75 -15.37 10.37 9.61
CA GLY A 75 -15.53 11.83 9.76
C GLY A 75 -15.17 12.63 8.51
N TYR A 76 -14.65 11.97 7.47
CA TYR A 76 -14.30 12.63 6.22
C TYR A 76 -14.82 11.87 5.01
N LYS A 77 -15.32 12.61 4.04
CA LYS A 77 -15.73 12.12 2.72
C LYS A 77 -14.94 12.79 1.61
N LYS A 78 -15.02 12.19 0.43
CA LYS A 78 -14.43 12.75 -0.77
C LYS A 78 -15.30 13.90 -1.27
N GLY A 79 -14.79 15.10 -1.24
CA GLY A 79 -15.41 16.29 -1.80
C GLY A 79 -15.02 16.54 -3.26
N GLU A 80 -15.38 17.70 -3.77
CA GLU A 80 -15.02 18.16 -5.10
C GLU A 80 -13.48 18.27 -5.25
N ASN A 81 -12.98 17.94 -6.44
CA ASN A 81 -11.54 17.98 -6.77
C ASN A 81 -10.64 17.12 -5.84
N ASN A 82 -11.16 15.99 -5.34
CA ASN A 82 -10.46 15.10 -4.40
C ASN A 82 -10.06 15.76 -3.06
N LYS A 83 -10.66 16.89 -2.71
CA LYS A 83 -10.45 17.52 -1.40
C LYS A 83 -11.18 16.76 -0.31
N LEU A 84 -10.65 16.84 0.91
CA LEU A 84 -11.31 16.34 2.11
C LEU A 84 -12.47 17.26 2.47
N GLU A 85 -13.67 16.68 2.63
CA GLU A 85 -14.83 17.33 3.21
C GLU A 85 -15.24 16.61 4.48
N ILE A 86 -15.70 17.36 5.48
CA ILE A 86 -16.19 16.80 6.73
C ILE A 86 -17.56 16.16 6.50
N ASP A 87 -17.74 14.94 6.96
CA ASP A 87 -19.03 14.31 7.14
C ASP A 87 -19.45 14.53 8.60
N GLU A 88 -20.39 15.44 8.84
CA GLU A 88 -20.74 15.84 10.22
C GLU A 88 -21.31 14.69 11.06
N ASN A 89 -22.01 13.72 10.46
CA ASN A 89 -22.51 12.57 11.18
C ASN A 89 -21.36 11.67 11.67
N GLU A 90 -20.41 11.40 10.81
CA GLU A 90 -19.23 10.61 11.19
C GLU A 90 -18.25 11.41 12.07
N ALA A 91 -18.11 12.71 11.83
CA ALA A 91 -17.26 13.60 12.62
C ALA A 91 -17.74 13.72 14.07
N ALA A 92 -19.05 13.66 14.31
CA ALA A 92 -19.61 13.64 15.67
C ALA A 92 -19.10 12.43 16.47
N ILE A 93 -19.04 11.25 15.85
CA ILE A 93 -18.51 10.03 16.48
C ILE A 93 -17.02 10.19 16.82
N VAL A 94 -16.25 10.77 15.91
CA VAL A 94 -14.81 11.02 16.12
C VAL A 94 -14.61 11.99 17.31
N ARG A 95 -15.36 13.10 17.33
CA ARG A 95 -15.30 14.07 18.44
C ARG A 95 -15.67 13.42 19.78
N GLU A 96 -16.71 12.60 19.81
CA GLU A 96 -17.12 11.84 20.98
C GLU A 96 -16.01 10.91 21.50
N ILE A 97 -15.32 10.20 20.61
CA ILE A 97 -14.17 9.35 20.98
C ILE A 97 -13.09 10.17 21.68
N TYR A 98 -12.73 11.34 21.14
CA TYR A 98 -11.75 12.23 21.77
C TYR A 98 -12.24 12.76 23.12
N ASP A 99 -13.49 13.18 23.22
CA ASP A 99 -14.09 13.69 24.46
C ASP A 99 -14.11 12.63 25.58
N LEU A 100 -14.52 11.42 25.27
CA LEU A 100 -14.53 10.30 26.20
C LEU A 100 -13.10 9.94 26.65
N PHE A 101 -12.15 9.96 25.74
CA PHE A 101 -10.75 9.72 26.06
C PHE A 101 -10.16 10.80 26.96
N MET A 102 -10.46 12.08 26.68
CA MET A 102 -10.05 13.23 27.54
C MET A 102 -10.65 13.20 28.90
N LYS A 103 -11.85 12.62 29.08
CA LYS A 103 -12.48 12.34 30.39
C LYS A 103 -11.85 11.15 31.13
N GLY A 104 -10.79 10.53 30.57
CA GLY A 104 -10.04 9.42 31.18
C GLY A 104 -10.60 8.03 30.88
N MET A 105 -11.53 7.90 29.94
CA MET A 105 -12.07 6.60 29.55
C MET A 105 -11.08 5.82 28.68
N GLY A 106 -10.79 4.57 29.04
CA GLY A 106 -9.91 3.70 28.26
C GLY A 106 -10.55 3.24 26.94
N THR A 107 -9.71 2.98 25.93
CA THR A 107 -10.16 2.61 24.56
C THR A 107 -11.12 1.41 24.51
N ALA A 108 -10.99 0.44 25.43
CA ALA A 108 -11.89 -0.70 25.51
C ALA A 108 -13.29 -0.31 25.96
N LYS A 109 -13.42 0.58 26.95
CA LYS A 109 -14.71 1.09 27.43
C LYS A 109 -15.38 1.97 26.38
N ILE A 110 -14.62 2.83 25.69
CA ILE A 110 -15.12 3.64 24.58
C ILE A 110 -15.69 2.73 23.48
N ALA A 111 -14.96 1.68 23.09
CA ALA A 111 -15.44 0.73 22.09
C ALA A 111 -16.74 0.02 22.52
N GLN A 112 -16.86 -0.36 23.79
CA GLN A 112 -18.10 -0.96 24.34
C GLN A 112 -19.28 0.01 24.27
N GLN A 113 -19.07 1.27 24.65
CA GLN A 113 -20.09 2.31 24.62
C GLN A 113 -20.58 2.54 23.19
N LEU A 114 -19.68 2.80 22.24
CA LEU A 114 -20.03 3.01 20.82
C LEU A 114 -20.75 1.81 20.21
N THR A 115 -20.41 0.59 20.65
CA THR A 115 -21.11 -0.64 20.23
C THR A 115 -22.53 -0.68 20.80
N ALA A 116 -22.72 -0.34 22.08
CA ALA A 116 -24.04 -0.30 22.72
C ALA A 116 -24.94 0.78 22.11
N GLU A 117 -24.37 1.88 21.66
CA GLU A 117 -25.06 2.97 20.97
C GLU A 117 -25.27 2.70 19.47
N HIS A 118 -24.85 1.54 18.97
CA HIS A 118 -24.93 1.14 17.55
C HIS A 118 -24.27 2.15 16.60
N GLN A 119 -23.23 2.85 17.07
CA GLN A 119 -22.51 3.81 16.23
C GLN A 119 -21.83 3.15 15.03
N ARG A 120 -21.83 3.85 13.90
CA ARG A 120 -21.20 3.36 12.66
C ARG A 120 -19.70 3.18 12.83
N THR A 121 -19.19 2.00 12.48
CA THR A 121 -17.74 1.73 12.49
C THR A 121 -17.04 2.36 11.27
N PRO A 122 -15.71 2.58 11.31
CA PRO A 122 -14.96 3.10 10.17
C PRO A 122 -15.08 2.29 8.89
N THR A 123 -15.39 0.99 8.98
CA THR A 123 -15.63 0.12 7.82
C THR A 123 -17.06 0.15 7.32
N GLY A 124 -18.01 0.58 8.17
CA GLY A 124 -19.44 0.58 7.87
C GLY A 124 -20.08 -0.80 7.70
N ILE A 125 -19.31 -1.90 7.92
CA ILE A 125 -19.78 -3.28 7.69
C ILE A 125 -20.58 -3.81 8.88
N ASN A 126 -20.19 -3.43 10.08
CA ASN A 126 -20.84 -3.83 11.32
C ASN A 126 -20.85 -2.68 12.32
N SER A 127 -21.60 -2.83 13.42
CA SER A 127 -21.66 -1.85 14.52
C SER A 127 -20.82 -2.26 15.74
N VAL A 128 -20.00 -3.31 15.63
CA VAL A 128 -19.14 -3.77 16.72
C VAL A 128 -17.81 -3.03 16.65
N TRP A 129 -17.57 -2.19 17.64
CA TRP A 129 -16.31 -1.45 17.78
C TRP A 129 -15.25 -2.28 18.49
N LEU A 130 -14.04 -2.23 17.97
CA LEU A 130 -12.85 -2.83 18.59
C LEU A 130 -12.01 -1.73 19.25
N LYS A 131 -11.35 -2.06 20.36
CA LYS A 131 -10.42 -1.13 21.03
C LYS A 131 -9.29 -0.65 20.11
N GLU A 132 -8.87 -1.50 19.17
CA GLU A 132 -7.87 -1.20 18.14
C GLU A 132 -8.36 -0.11 17.18
N SER A 133 -9.65 -0.13 16.82
CA SER A 133 -10.25 0.89 15.94
C SER A 133 -10.29 2.25 16.63
N VAL A 134 -10.67 2.28 17.91
CA VAL A 134 -10.64 3.50 18.74
C VAL A 134 -9.21 4.02 18.85
N ARG A 135 -8.25 3.13 19.16
CA ARG A 135 -6.83 3.49 19.24
C ARG A 135 -6.30 4.04 17.92
N ALA A 136 -6.67 3.42 16.80
CA ALA A 136 -6.25 3.88 15.49
C ALA A 136 -6.75 5.30 15.16
N ILE A 137 -7.97 5.65 15.60
CA ILE A 137 -8.49 7.02 15.46
C ILE A 137 -7.69 7.99 16.33
N LEU A 138 -7.51 7.68 17.61
CA LEU A 138 -6.80 8.56 18.57
C LEU A 138 -5.32 8.78 18.21
N THR A 139 -4.69 7.83 17.53
CA THR A 139 -3.27 7.92 17.13
C THR A 139 -3.05 8.37 15.69
N ASN A 140 -4.12 8.66 14.95
CA ASN A 140 -4.01 9.09 13.57
C ASN A 140 -3.76 10.59 13.47
N GLU A 141 -2.54 10.97 13.11
CA GLU A 141 -2.10 12.35 12.97
C GLU A 141 -2.95 13.20 12.01
N LYS A 142 -3.68 12.56 11.10
CA LYS A 142 -4.54 13.27 10.14
C LYS A 142 -5.69 14.02 10.77
N TYR A 143 -6.19 13.54 11.94
CA TYR A 143 -7.22 14.27 12.69
C TYR A 143 -6.70 15.56 13.33
N LYS A 144 -5.40 15.70 13.46
CA LYS A 144 -4.72 16.94 13.90
C LYS A 144 -4.47 17.90 12.74
N GLY A 145 -4.59 17.44 11.51
CA GLY A 145 -4.28 18.19 10.29
C GLY A 145 -2.91 17.90 9.69
N ASP A 146 -2.13 17.01 10.30
CA ASP A 146 -0.82 16.58 9.80
C ASP A 146 -0.96 15.32 8.93
N ALA A 147 -0.03 15.11 8.01
CA ALA A 147 0.03 13.87 7.25
C ALA A 147 1.49 13.43 7.10
N LEU A 148 1.92 12.45 7.90
CA LEU A 148 3.21 11.81 7.69
C LEU A 148 3.13 10.87 6.50
N LEU A 149 3.77 11.23 5.40
CA LEU A 149 3.81 10.49 4.15
C LEU A 149 5.01 9.53 4.12
N GLN A 150 4.91 8.50 3.32
CA GLN A 150 5.98 7.52 3.13
C GLN A 150 6.40 6.78 4.42
N LYS A 151 5.43 6.41 5.26
CA LYS A 151 5.66 5.59 6.47
C LYS A 151 6.24 4.22 6.15
N PHE A 152 5.94 3.70 4.97
CA PHE A 152 6.40 2.39 4.48
C PHE A 152 7.10 2.54 3.14
N CYS A 153 8.03 1.65 2.86
CA CYS A 153 8.72 1.57 1.57
C CYS A 153 8.85 0.11 1.13
N THR A 154 9.06 -0.07 -0.16
CA THR A 154 9.37 -1.36 -0.78
C THR A 154 10.76 -1.25 -1.40
N PRO A 155 11.83 -1.59 -0.67
CA PRO A 155 13.21 -1.41 -1.16
C PRO A 155 13.48 -2.28 -2.37
N ASP A 156 13.06 -3.54 -2.31
CA ASP A 156 13.33 -4.55 -3.32
C ASP A 156 12.13 -4.73 -4.25
N TYR A 157 12.36 -4.48 -5.55
CA TYR A 157 11.35 -4.59 -6.59
C TYR A 157 10.99 -6.06 -6.94
N LEU A 158 11.86 -7.03 -6.60
CA LEU A 158 11.62 -8.44 -6.88
C LEU A 158 10.68 -9.06 -5.84
N THR A 159 11.00 -8.90 -4.56
CA THR A 159 10.22 -9.50 -3.47
C THR A 159 8.96 -8.71 -3.16
N LYS A 160 8.92 -7.42 -3.51
CA LYS A 160 7.80 -6.48 -3.26
C LYS A 160 7.37 -6.43 -1.79
N LYS A 161 8.27 -6.79 -0.86
CA LYS A 161 7.97 -6.72 0.58
C LYS A 161 7.98 -5.28 1.05
N SER A 162 6.87 -4.87 1.65
CA SER A 162 6.75 -3.57 2.32
C SER A 162 7.34 -3.64 3.72
N MET A 163 8.08 -2.62 4.13
CA MET A 163 8.65 -2.47 5.47
C MET A 163 8.54 -1.02 5.95
N PRO A 164 8.61 -0.76 7.27
CA PRO A 164 8.68 0.60 7.78
C PRO A 164 9.83 1.36 7.14
N ASN A 165 9.57 2.60 6.74
CA ASN A 165 10.56 3.39 6.02
C ASN A 165 11.61 3.98 6.98
N THR A 166 12.84 3.50 6.85
CA THR A 166 14.04 4.03 7.52
C THR A 166 15.10 4.47 6.52
N ILE A 167 14.80 4.36 5.21
CA ILE A 167 15.78 4.49 4.12
C ILE A 167 15.59 5.81 3.36
N TYR A 168 14.33 6.16 3.10
CA TYR A 168 13.98 7.31 2.25
C TYR A 168 13.48 8.49 3.09
N PRO A 169 13.58 9.74 2.57
CA PRO A 169 13.00 10.91 3.23
C PRO A 169 11.50 10.71 3.50
N GLN A 170 11.05 11.16 4.66
CA GLN A 170 9.64 11.25 4.99
C GLN A 170 9.17 12.71 4.82
N TYR A 171 7.91 12.89 4.46
CA TYR A 171 7.32 14.20 4.20
C TYR A 171 6.16 14.43 5.17
N TYR A 172 6.02 15.71 5.59
CA TYR A 172 4.92 16.19 6.43
C TYR A 172 4.04 17.14 5.65
#